data_4e8f656130580d39104057c4d2623c18
#
_entry.id   4e8f656130580d39104057c4d2623c18
#
_cell.length_a   1.000
_cell.length_b   1.000
_cell.length_c   1.000
_cell.angle_alpha   90.00
_cell.angle_beta   90.00
_cell.angle_gamma   90.00
#
_symmetry.space_group_name_H-M   'P 1'
#
loop_
_entity.id
_entity.type
_entity.pdbx_description
1 polymer ?
#
loop_
_entity_poly.entity_id
_entity_poly.type
_entity_poly.pdbx_seq_one_letter_code
_entity_poly.pdbx_strand_id
1 'polypeptide(L)'
;MTRPFPEGGSMLRLAYRELTIAANGDAEQVKALGPLNMLPRPWDPPTCRRPELREQLWEWLEEVVNWLNREYVWDVAGMIPTCWPSHPHLVHEIAVLADQRRRAGLALNSDAMEEWHRYALPAFTDRLRNRAKDHCEDGHQTWPGRSRYARQMSDQSAHTREQVYAADVLTTATVRKPEPAAAERARLAAVDLGTGEILDEPEPR
;
A
#
# COMPACT_ATOMS: atom_id res chain seq x y z
N MET A 1 -3.59 -15.91 30.15
CA MET A 1 -2.26 -15.40 29.86
C MET A 1 -2.21 -15.01 28.38
N THR A 2 -1.65 -13.85 28.07
CA THR A 2 -1.46 -13.37 26.69
C THR A 2 -0.33 -14.14 26.01
N ARG A 3 -0.41 -14.28 24.68
CA ARG A 3 0.64 -14.91 23.88
C ARG A 3 1.49 -13.83 23.19
N PRO A 4 2.80 -14.08 23.00
CA PRO A 4 3.63 -13.16 22.23
C PRO A 4 3.13 -13.07 20.79
N PHE A 5 3.43 -11.95 20.13
CA PHE A 5 3.17 -11.77 18.72
C PHE A 5 4.06 -12.71 17.90
N PRO A 6 3.54 -13.39 16.86
CA PRO A 6 4.31 -14.34 16.06
C PRO A 6 5.51 -13.69 15.36
N GLU A 7 6.63 -14.39 15.35
CA GLU A 7 7.85 -13.96 14.64
C GLU A 7 7.92 -14.58 13.25
N GLY A 8 8.31 -13.78 12.28
CA GLY A 8 8.53 -14.26 10.91
C GLY A 8 9.74 -15.17 10.78
N GLY A 9 9.69 -16.10 9.84
CA GLY A 9 10.78 -17.00 9.48
C GLY A 9 12.04 -16.28 8.98
N SER A 10 13.09 -17.02 8.69
CA SER A 10 14.41 -16.48 8.31
C SER A 10 14.37 -15.58 7.07
N MET A 11 13.61 -15.98 6.05
CA MET A 11 13.47 -15.20 4.82
C MET A 11 12.71 -13.90 5.03
N LEU A 12 11.70 -13.89 5.91
CA LEU A 12 11.01 -12.66 6.30
C LEU A 12 11.93 -11.73 7.09
N ARG A 13 12.70 -12.25 8.04
CA ARG A 13 13.68 -11.45 8.77
C ARG A 13 14.75 -10.86 7.85
N LEU A 14 15.19 -11.62 6.82
CA LEU A 14 16.11 -11.11 5.80
C LEU A 14 15.45 -9.96 5.01
N ALA A 15 14.23 -10.13 4.51
CA ALA A 15 13.51 -9.09 3.79
C ALA A 15 13.37 -7.80 4.61
N TYR A 16 13.00 -7.90 5.88
CA TYR A 16 12.93 -6.74 6.77
C TYR A 16 14.29 -6.09 7.06
N ARG A 17 15.36 -6.88 7.13
CA ARG A 17 16.74 -6.35 7.25
C ARG A 17 17.13 -5.57 5.99
N GLU A 18 16.86 -6.10 4.81
CA GLU A 18 17.12 -5.44 3.52
C GLU A 18 16.39 -4.09 3.45
N LEU A 19 15.10 -4.05 3.86
CA LEU A 19 14.31 -2.82 3.94
C LEU A 19 14.86 -1.81 4.97
N THR A 20 15.37 -2.29 6.10
CA THR A 20 16.02 -1.45 7.11
C THR A 20 17.32 -0.84 6.57
N ILE A 21 18.13 -1.61 5.85
CA ILE A 21 19.35 -1.13 5.18
C ILE A 21 18.97 -0.10 4.10
N ALA A 22 17.93 -0.37 3.32
CA ALA A 22 17.46 0.57 2.29
C ALA A 22 17.04 1.93 2.87
N ALA A 23 16.51 1.95 4.10
CA ALA A 23 16.06 3.16 4.77
C ALA A 23 17.15 3.90 5.55
N ASN A 24 18.12 3.18 6.15
CA ASN A 24 19.04 3.72 7.13
C ASN A 24 20.52 3.34 6.87
N GLY A 25 20.82 2.56 5.85
CA GLY A 25 22.17 2.13 5.51
C GLY A 25 23.01 3.23 4.86
N ASP A 26 24.31 3.02 4.83
CA ASP A 26 25.22 3.87 4.07
C ASP A 26 25.10 3.62 2.55
N ALA A 27 25.76 4.45 1.75
CA ALA A 27 25.65 4.40 0.28
C ALA A 27 26.15 3.05 -0.32
N GLU A 28 27.14 2.41 0.29
CA GLU A 28 27.67 1.12 -0.17
C GLU A 28 26.69 -0.01 0.15
N GLN A 29 26.13 -0.02 1.35
CA GLN A 29 25.12 -0.97 1.78
C GLN A 29 23.86 -0.89 0.92
N VAL A 30 23.37 0.32 0.67
CA VAL A 30 22.21 0.55 -0.19
C VAL A 30 22.48 0.12 -1.63
N LYS A 31 23.68 0.43 -2.16
CA LYS A 31 24.08 0.00 -3.50
C LYS A 31 24.14 -1.53 -3.63
N ALA A 32 24.56 -2.22 -2.59
CA ALA A 32 24.64 -3.69 -2.58
C ALA A 32 23.25 -4.37 -2.65
N LEU A 33 22.17 -3.69 -2.24
CA LEU A 33 20.79 -4.21 -2.34
C LEU A 33 20.26 -4.26 -3.78
N GLY A 34 20.87 -3.52 -4.70
CA GLY A 34 20.36 -3.36 -6.05
C GLY A 34 19.16 -2.42 -6.14
N PRO A 35 18.26 -2.60 -7.13
CA PRO A 35 17.13 -1.70 -7.34
C PRO A 35 16.14 -1.74 -6.16
N LEU A 36 15.99 -0.64 -5.44
CA LEU A 36 15.15 -0.56 -4.22
C LEU A 36 13.66 -0.82 -4.48
N ASN A 37 13.17 -0.54 -5.67
CA ASN A 37 11.80 -0.83 -6.06
C ASN A 37 11.52 -2.33 -6.23
N MET A 38 12.56 -3.16 -6.31
CA MET A 38 12.46 -4.62 -6.40
C MET A 38 12.52 -5.32 -5.04
N LEU A 39 12.82 -4.59 -3.96
CA LEU A 39 12.86 -5.18 -2.63
C LEU A 39 11.49 -5.72 -2.22
N PRO A 40 11.42 -6.93 -1.66
CA PRO A 40 10.17 -7.49 -1.18
C PRO A 40 9.66 -6.73 0.03
N ARG A 41 8.36 -6.45 0.03
CA ARG A 41 7.65 -5.79 1.13
C ARG A 41 6.64 -6.77 1.72
N PRO A 42 6.90 -7.38 2.88
CA PRO A 42 5.99 -8.37 3.46
C PRO A 42 4.56 -7.85 3.68
N TRP A 43 4.37 -6.54 3.88
CA TRP A 43 3.06 -5.89 3.96
C TRP A 43 2.37 -5.67 2.60
N ASP A 44 3.07 -5.95 1.51
CA ASP A 44 2.56 -5.95 0.13
C ASP A 44 2.88 -7.30 -0.51
N PRO A 45 2.08 -8.34 -0.23
CA PRO A 45 2.34 -9.71 -0.61
C PRO A 45 2.73 -9.94 -2.08
N PRO A 46 2.15 -9.23 -3.09
CA PRO A 46 2.56 -9.39 -4.49
C PRO A 46 4.04 -9.10 -4.76
N THR A 47 4.72 -8.33 -3.93
CA THR A 47 6.16 -8.03 -4.06
C THR A 47 7.06 -9.18 -3.61
N CYS A 48 6.55 -10.09 -2.77
CA CYS A 48 7.27 -11.27 -2.30
C CYS A 48 7.24 -12.37 -3.35
N ARG A 49 8.11 -12.28 -4.36
CA ARG A 49 8.08 -13.13 -5.57
C ARG A 49 8.90 -14.42 -5.44
N ARG A 50 9.86 -14.50 -4.51
CA ARG A 50 10.63 -15.71 -4.25
C ARG A 50 9.75 -16.75 -3.55
N PRO A 51 9.68 -18.01 -4.03
CA PRO A 51 8.79 -19.04 -3.46
C PRO A 51 8.99 -19.25 -1.96
N GLU A 52 10.24 -19.35 -1.50
CA GLU A 52 10.57 -19.61 -0.09
C GLU A 52 10.16 -18.44 0.82
N LEU A 53 10.30 -17.21 0.34
CA LEU A 53 9.82 -16.03 1.06
C LEU A 53 8.29 -15.98 1.09
N ARG A 54 7.66 -16.36 -0.03
CA ARG A 54 6.19 -16.39 -0.13
C ARG A 54 5.58 -17.45 0.78
N GLU A 55 6.20 -18.63 0.88
CA GLU A 55 5.80 -19.70 1.79
C GLU A 55 5.87 -19.23 3.25
N GLN A 56 7.03 -18.70 3.68
CA GLN A 56 7.17 -18.16 5.03
C GLN A 56 6.26 -16.97 5.33
N LEU A 57 5.91 -16.17 4.31
CA LEU A 57 4.91 -15.11 4.47
C LEU A 57 3.53 -15.70 4.79
N TRP A 58 3.11 -16.74 4.08
CA TRP A 58 1.84 -17.41 4.35
C TRP A 58 1.81 -18.04 5.75
N GLU A 59 2.85 -18.75 6.14
CA GLU A 59 3.00 -19.34 7.48
C GLU A 59 2.87 -18.26 8.56
N TRP A 60 3.60 -17.16 8.40
CA TRP A 60 3.57 -16.07 9.36
C TRP A 60 2.20 -15.39 9.44
N LEU A 61 1.55 -15.12 8.30
CA LEU A 61 0.22 -14.51 8.29
C LEU A 61 -0.84 -15.43 8.91
N GLU A 62 -0.73 -16.75 8.72
CA GLU A 62 -1.61 -17.73 9.37
C GLU A 62 -1.44 -17.70 10.89
N GLU A 63 -0.20 -17.66 11.39
CA GLU A 63 0.07 -17.52 12.83
C GLU A 63 -0.47 -16.20 13.37
N VAL A 64 -0.33 -15.10 12.62
CA VAL A 64 -0.86 -13.77 12.99
C VAL A 64 -2.39 -13.80 13.04
N VAL A 65 -3.06 -14.41 12.08
CA VAL A 65 -4.53 -14.57 12.08
C VAL A 65 -4.99 -15.36 13.30
N ASN A 66 -4.34 -16.49 13.59
CA ASN A 66 -4.64 -17.31 14.75
C ASN A 66 -4.40 -16.54 16.06
N TRP A 67 -3.33 -15.73 16.10
CA TRP A 67 -3.03 -14.86 17.23
C TRP A 67 -4.08 -13.75 17.39
N LEU A 68 -4.47 -13.05 16.31
CA LEU A 68 -5.49 -12.01 16.33
C LEU A 68 -6.84 -12.57 16.80
N ASN A 69 -7.29 -13.69 16.23
CA ASN A 69 -8.54 -14.32 16.57
C ASN A 69 -8.59 -14.77 18.04
N ARG A 70 -7.44 -15.11 18.62
CA ARG A 70 -7.36 -15.54 20.03
C ARG A 70 -7.24 -14.39 21.02
N GLU A 71 -6.41 -13.39 20.72
CA GLU A 71 -6.04 -12.34 21.68
C GLU A 71 -6.98 -11.14 21.65
N TYR A 72 -7.65 -10.89 20.53
CA TYR A 72 -8.41 -9.65 20.31
C TYR A 72 -9.86 -9.83 19.87
N VAL A 73 -10.25 -11.01 19.44
CA VAL A 73 -11.62 -11.25 19.01
C VAL A 73 -12.48 -11.64 20.19
N TRP A 74 -13.57 -10.88 20.41
CA TRP A 74 -14.53 -11.13 21.47
C TRP A 74 -15.83 -11.77 20.96
N ASP A 75 -16.19 -11.52 19.72
CA ASP A 75 -17.42 -12.00 19.08
C ASP A 75 -17.17 -12.59 17.70
N VAL A 76 -18.10 -13.40 17.23
CA VAL A 76 -17.98 -14.12 15.94
C VAL A 76 -17.84 -13.15 14.77
N ALA A 77 -18.54 -12.02 14.77
CA ALA A 77 -18.50 -11.05 13.67
C ALA A 77 -17.12 -10.36 13.54
N GLY A 78 -16.33 -10.35 14.59
CA GLY A 78 -14.95 -9.84 14.58
C GLY A 78 -13.92 -10.90 14.19
N MET A 79 -14.31 -12.17 14.05
CA MET A 79 -13.38 -13.24 13.72
C MET A 79 -12.97 -13.22 12.25
N ILE A 80 -11.67 -13.33 12.01
CA ILE A 80 -11.15 -13.50 10.65
C ILE A 80 -11.54 -14.91 10.21
N PRO A 81 -12.30 -15.06 9.08
CA PRO A 81 -12.81 -16.35 8.64
C PRO A 81 -11.70 -17.28 8.17
N THR A 82 -11.90 -18.58 8.31
CA THR A 82 -10.90 -19.61 7.92
C THR A 82 -10.53 -19.56 6.44
N CYS A 83 -11.42 -19.06 5.59
CA CYS A 83 -11.19 -18.89 4.16
C CYS A 83 -10.51 -17.55 3.80
N TRP A 84 -9.94 -16.81 4.78
CA TRP A 84 -9.31 -15.54 4.56
C TRP A 84 -8.29 -15.51 3.40
N PRO A 85 -7.51 -16.59 3.11
CA PRO A 85 -6.56 -16.57 2.00
C PRO A 85 -7.25 -16.48 0.62
N SER A 86 -8.51 -16.86 0.54
CA SER A 86 -9.33 -16.77 -0.68
C SER A 86 -9.95 -15.38 -0.89
N HIS A 87 -9.71 -14.44 0.03
CA HIS A 87 -10.21 -13.08 -0.03
C HIS A 87 -9.05 -12.08 -0.18
N PRO A 88 -8.68 -11.65 -1.40
CA PRO A 88 -7.51 -10.79 -1.64
C PRO A 88 -7.47 -9.54 -0.76
N HIS A 89 -8.62 -8.90 -0.50
CA HIS A 89 -8.68 -7.73 0.37
C HIS A 89 -8.27 -8.04 1.83
N LEU A 90 -8.63 -9.22 2.36
CA LEU A 90 -8.21 -9.63 3.69
C LEU A 90 -6.71 -9.92 3.72
N VAL A 91 -6.17 -10.57 2.70
CA VAL A 91 -4.73 -10.83 2.59
C VAL A 91 -3.93 -9.54 2.66
N HIS A 92 -4.32 -8.51 1.89
CA HIS A 92 -3.65 -7.21 1.92
C HIS A 92 -3.80 -6.50 3.27
N GLU A 93 -5.00 -6.48 3.84
CA GLU A 93 -5.26 -5.78 5.10
C GLU A 93 -4.56 -6.45 6.28
N ILE A 94 -4.56 -7.79 6.34
CA ILE A 94 -3.87 -8.57 7.39
C ILE A 94 -2.35 -8.36 7.29
N ALA A 95 -1.77 -8.38 6.09
CA ALA A 95 -0.35 -8.17 5.91
C ALA A 95 0.11 -6.78 6.41
N VAL A 96 -0.67 -5.74 6.12
CA VAL A 96 -0.40 -4.38 6.62
C VAL A 96 -0.57 -4.32 8.14
N LEU A 97 -1.65 -4.87 8.69
CA LEU A 97 -1.91 -4.87 10.14
C LEU A 97 -0.81 -5.61 10.91
N ALA A 98 -0.34 -6.75 10.37
CA ALA A 98 0.73 -7.54 10.94
C ALA A 98 2.06 -6.77 10.96
N ASP A 99 2.41 -6.09 9.86
CA ASP A 99 3.62 -5.25 9.83
C ASP A 99 3.54 -4.07 10.79
N GLN A 100 2.41 -3.40 10.87
CA GLN A 100 2.20 -2.32 11.84
C GLN A 100 2.38 -2.81 13.28
N ARG A 101 1.82 -3.98 13.62
CA ARG A 101 1.98 -4.59 14.95
C ARG A 101 3.43 -4.98 15.22
N ARG A 102 4.11 -5.58 14.25
CA ARG A 102 5.53 -5.92 14.33
C ARG A 102 6.37 -4.67 14.61
N ARG A 103 6.18 -3.59 13.86
CA ARG A 103 6.91 -2.31 14.07
C ARG A 103 6.62 -1.71 15.43
N ALA A 104 5.37 -1.72 15.85
CA ALA A 104 4.99 -1.25 17.17
C ALA A 104 5.68 -2.04 18.30
N GLY A 105 5.86 -3.37 18.12
CA GLY A 105 6.58 -4.22 19.06
C GLY A 105 8.09 -4.00 19.13
N LEU A 106 8.68 -3.33 18.15
CA LEU A 106 10.10 -2.95 18.12
C LEU A 106 10.37 -1.56 18.71
N ALA A 107 9.33 -0.76 18.95
CA ALA A 107 9.48 0.57 19.54
C ALA A 107 9.95 0.48 21.00
N LEU A 108 10.76 1.45 21.42
CA LEU A 108 11.30 1.53 22.78
C LEU A 108 10.35 2.24 23.75
N ASN A 109 9.24 2.77 23.26
CA ASN A 109 8.15 3.36 24.05
C ASN A 109 6.80 2.71 23.66
N SER A 110 5.74 3.07 24.37
CA SER A 110 4.41 2.50 24.17
C SER A 110 3.59 3.19 23.07
N ASP A 111 4.04 4.32 22.53
CA ASP A 111 3.21 5.18 21.67
C ASP A 111 2.74 4.47 20.39
N ALA A 112 3.66 3.80 19.70
CA ALA A 112 3.33 3.05 18.49
C ALA A 112 2.38 1.87 18.77
N MET A 113 2.47 1.26 19.96
CA MET A 113 1.58 0.19 20.39
C MET A 113 0.20 0.73 20.74
N GLU A 114 0.13 1.87 21.43
CA GLU A 114 -1.13 2.56 21.72
C GLU A 114 -1.81 3.00 20.42
N GLU A 115 -1.06 3.54 19.47
CA GLU A 115 -1.57 3.91 18.14
C GLU A 115 -2.15 2.71 17.39
N TRP A 116 -1.45 1.57 17.45
CA TRP A 116 -1.94 0.33 16.83
C TRP A 116 -3.25 -0.16 17.46
N HIS A 117 -3.35 -0.14 18.81
CA HIS A 117 -4.57 -0.54 19.53
C HIS A 117 -5.73 0.43 19.31
N ARG A 118 -5.44 1.73 19.23
CA ARG A 118 -6.46 2.78 19.15
C ARG A 118 -7.02 2.94 17.73
N TYR A 119 -6.19 2.75 16.70
CA TYR A 119 -6.56 3.07 15.32
C TYR A 119 -6.48 1.88 14.37
N ALA A 120 -5.35 1.20 14.30
CA ALA A 120 -5.14 0.18 13.26
C ALA A 120 -6.03 -1.05 13.47
N LEU A 121 -6.02 -1.63 14.65
CA LEU A 121 -6.79 -2.82 14.98
C LEU A 121 -8.31 -2.56 14.93
N PRO A 122 -8.87 -1.53 15.60
CA PRO A 122 -10.30 -1.25 15.51
C PRO A 122 -10.77 -0.98 14.09
N ALA A 123 -10.04 -0.16 13.33
CA ALA A 123 -10.40 0.13 11.95
C ALA A 123 -10.38 -1.12 11.05
N PHE A 124 -9.45 -2.05 11.27
CA PHE A 124 -9.45 -3.34 10.58
C PHE A 124 -10.68 -4.17 10.96
N THR A 125 -10.98 -4.29 12.25
CA THR A 125 -12.13 -5.07 12.74
C THR A 125 -13.45 -4.51 12.22
N ASP A 126 -13.61 -3.19 12.18
CA ASP A 126 -14.81 -2.54 11.63
C ASP A 126 -14.96 -2.80 10.12
N ARG A 127 -13.87 -2.74 9.36
CA ARG A 127 -13.90 -3.10 7.93
C ARG A 127 -14.23 -4.57 7.72
N LEU A 128 -13.65 -5.45 8.53
CA LEU A 128 -13.94 -6.89 8.49
C LEU A 128 -15.43 -7.14 8.73
N ARG A 129 -16.00 -6.63 9.82
CA ARG A 129 -17.43 -6.75 10.16
C ARG A 129 -18.33 -6.23 9.04
N ASN A 130 -18.03 -5.05 8.51
CA ASN A 130 -18.84 -4.42 7.47
C ASN A 130 -18.78 -5.15 6.11
N ARG A 131 -17.66 -5.80 5.77
CA ARG A 131 -17.47 -6.46 4.48
C ARG A 131 -17.76 -7.95 4.51
N ALA A 132 -17.34 -8.63 5.57
CA ALA A 132 -17.56 -10.06 5.70
C ALA A 132 -18.97 -10.36 6.20
N LYS A 133 -19.46 -9.63 7.19
CA LYS A 133 -20.74 -9.94 7.87
C LYS A 133 -20.82 -11.44 8.13
N ASP A 134 -21.96 -12.03 7.75
CA ASP A 134 -22.20 -13.47 7.82
C ASP A 134 -21.74 -14.20 6.54
N HIS A 135 -21.07 -13.48 5.63
CA HIS A 135 -20.54 -14.07 4.40
C HIS A 135 -19.42 -15.03 4.75
N CYS A 136 -19.49 -16.24 4.28
CA CYS A 136 -18.56 -17.32 4.60
C CYS A 136 -18.68 -17.94 6.02
N GLU A 137 -19.75 -17.70 6.77
CA GLU A 137 -19.96 -18.33 8.08
C GLU A 137 -20.10 -19.85 7.94
N ASP A 138 -20.88 -20.29 6.98
CA ASP A 138 -21.13 -21.71 6.67
C ASP A 138 -20.17 -22.28 5.59
N GLY A 139 -19.04 -21.65 5.36
CA GLY A 139 -18.06 -22.01 4.34
C GLY A 139 -17.80 -20.91 3.33
N HIS A 140 -16.77 -21.10 2.50
CA HIS A 140 -16.36 -20.08 1.52
C HIS A 140 -17.44 -19.81 0.47
N GLN A 141 -17.89 -18.58 0.37
CA GLN A 141 -18.86 -18.12 -0.61
C GLN A 141 -18.20 -17.27 -1.70
N THR A 142 -18.77 -17.37 -2.90
CA THR A 142 -18.32 -16.59 -4.04
C THR A 142 -18.44 -15.09 -3.75
N TRP A 143 -17.42 -14.32 -4.12
CA TRP A 143 -17.39 -12.87 -4.02
C TRP A 143 -18.68 -12.20 -4.55
N PRO A 144 -19.41 -11.44 -3.69
CA PRO A 144 -20.69 -10.83 -4.07
C PRO A 144 -20.61 -9.89 -5.27
N GLY A 145 -19.44 -9.27 -5.48
CA GLY A 145 -19.19 -8.36 -6.59
C GLY A 145 -18.90 -9.04 -7.94
N ARG A 146 -18.83 -10.37 -8.02
CA ARG A 146 -18.38 -11.10 -9.21
C ARG A 146 -19.10 -10.71 -10.49
N SER A 147 -20.41 -10.59 -10.46
CA SER A 147 -21.20 -10.23 -11.64
C SER A 147 -20.97 -8.79 -12.10
N ARG A 148 -20.77 -7.85 -11.16
CA ARG A 148 -20.40 -6.47 -11.47
C ARG A 148 -18.99 -6.39 -12.02
N TYR A 149 -18.05 -7.14 -11.43
CA TYR A 149 -16.68 -7.21 -11.90
C TYR A 149 -16.59 -7.77 -13.32
N ALA A 150 -17.30 -8.86 -13.61
CA ALA A 150 -17.33 -9.44 -14.95
C ALA A 150 -17.84 -8.44 -16.01
N ARG A 151 -18.88 -7.66 -15.68
CA ARG A 151 -19.35 -6.57 -16.56
C ARG A 151 -18.31 -5.45 -16.69
N GLN A 152 -17.66 -5.03 -15.59
CA GLN A 152 -16.61 -4.04 -15.59
C GLN A 152 -15.44 -4.42 -16.50
N MET A 153 -15.09 -5.71 -16.53
CA MET A 153 -13.98 -6.26 -17.30
C MET A 153 -14.35 -6.65 -18.74
N SER A 154 -15.63 -6.48 -19.15
CA SER A 154 -16.02 -6.75 -20.53
C SER A 154 -15.44 -5.71 -21.49
N ASP A 155 -15.13 -6.14 -22.73
CA ASP A 155 -14.57 -5.27 -23.79
C ASP A 155 -15.48 -4.06 -24.08
N GLN A 156 -16.79 -4.27 -24.06
CA GLN A 156 -17.79 -3.21 -24.25
C GLN A 156 -17.67 -2.14 -23.16
N SER A 157 -17.54 -2.54 -21.90
CA SER A 157 -17.37 -1.58 -20.79
C SER A 157 -16.01 -0.88 -20.83
N ALA A 158 -14.95 -1.59 -21.23
CA ALA A 158 -13.63 -1.01 -21.40
C ALA A 158 -13.66 0.07 -22.47
N HIS A 159 -14.21 -0.23 -23.65
CA HIS A 159 -14.34 0.71 -24.75
C HIS A 159 -15.16 1.95 -24.37
N THR A 160 -16.27 1.78 -23.67
CA THR A 160 -17.09 2.90 -23.19
C THR A 160 -16.30 3.83 -22.27
N ARG A 161 -15.49 3.28 -21.36
CA ARG A 161 -14.63 4.08 -20.46
C ARG A 161 -13.53 4.82 -21.23
N GLU A 162 -12.91 4.16 -22.22
CA GLU A 162 -11.89 4.77 -23.08
C GLU A 162 -12.44 5.97 -23.84
N GLN A 163 -13.68 5.88 -24.33
CA GLN A 163 -14.34 7.01 -24.99
C GLN A 163 -14.52 8.20 -24.03
N VAL A 164 -14.94 7.93 -22.76
CA VAL A 164 -15.08 8.98 -21.74
C VAL A 164 -13.72 9.62 -21.42
N TYR A 165 -12.67 8.81 -21.28
CA TYR A 165 -11.31 9.32 -21.00
C TYR A 165 -10.79 10.17 -22.18
N ALA A 166 -10.99 9.71 -23.41
CA ALA A 166 -10.60 10.47 -24.58
C ALA A 166 -11.33 11.82 -24.68
N ALA A 167 -12.63 11.85 -24.38
CA ALA A 167 -13.41 13.09 -24.36
C ALA A 167 -12.90 14.06 -23.28
N ASP A 168 -12.56 13.58 -22.09
CA ASP A 168 -12.00 14.40 -21.01
C ASP A 168 -10.65 15.01 -21.40
N VAL A 169 -9.76 14.20 -21.99
CA VAL A 169 -8.45 14.66 -22.47
C VAL A 169 -8.61 15.76 -23.54
N LEU A 170 -9.54 15.59 -24.49
CA LEU A 170 -9.83 16.60 -25.50
C LEU A 170 -10.35 17.90 -24.88
N THR A 171 -11.25 17.82 -23.90
CA THR A 171 -11.76 18.98 -23.17
C THR A 171 -10.63 19.70 -22.43
N THR A 172 -9.76 18.97 -21.78
CA THR A 172 -8.60 19.53 -21.05
C THR A 172 -7.63 20.23 -22.03
N ALA A 173 -7.41 19.64 -23.21
CA ALA A 173 -6.56 20.24 -24.25
C ALA A 173 -7.14 21.56 -24.80
N THR A 174 -8.46 21.67 -24.92
CA THR A 174 -9.13 22.90 -25.40
C THR A 174 -9.17 24.01 -24.35
N VAL A 175 -9.16 23.65 -23.05
CA VAL A 175 -9.10 24.59 -21.91
C VAL A 175 -7.66 25.05 -21.64
N ARG A 176 -6.65 24.50 -22.31
CA ARG A 176 -5.27 24.93 -22.15
C ARG A 176 -5.19 26.43 -22.44
N LYS A 177 -4.99 27.22 -21.38
CA LYS A 177 -4.78 28.66 -21.42
C LYS A 177 -3.77 28.98 -22.53
N PRO A 178 -4.03 29.98 -23.39
CA PRO A 178 -3.08 30.34 -24.42
C PRO A 178 -1.69 30.49 -23.80
N GLU A 179 -0.73 29.87 -24.42
CA GLU A 179 0.66 29.91 -23.98
C GLU A 179 1.08 31.38 -23.85
N PRO A 180 1.69 31.83 -22.72
CA PRO A 180 2.09 33.21 -22.58
C PRO A 180 2.87 33.64 -23.80
N ALA A 181 2.58 34.83 -24.29
CA ALA A 181 3.19 35.39 -25.50
C ALA A 181 4.74 35.30 -25.40
N ALA A 182 5.43 35.19 -26.51
CA ALA A 182 6.91 35.05 -26.56
C ALA A 182 7.66 36.09 -25.69
N ALA A 183 7.08 37.29 -25.52
CA ALA A 183 7.59 38.36 -24.66
C ALA A 183 7.52 38.03 -23.16
N GLU A 184 6.53 37.26 -22.71
CA GLU A 184 6.40 36.83 -21.31
C GLU A 184 7.32 35.65 -20.98
N ARG A 185 7.61 34.81 -21.98
CA ARG A 185 8.65 33.75 -21.88
C ARG A 185 10.05 34.36 -21.80
N ALA A 186 10.33 35.41 -22.57
CA ALA A 186 11.58 36.13 -22.49
C ALA A 186 11.81 36.76 -21.12
N ARG A 187 10.74 37.28 -20.48
CA ARG A 187 10.80 37.82 -19.12
C ARG A 187 11.06 36.73 -18.07
N LEU A 188 10.45 35.55 -18.21
CA LEU A 188 10.71 34.42 -17.30
C LEU A 188 12.09 33.78 -17.52
N ALA A 189 12.68 33.94 -18.71
CA ALA A 189 14.02 33.49 -19.02
C ALA A 189 15.14 34.43 -18.48
N ALA A 190 14.77 35.61 -18.07
CA ALA A 190 15.72 36.64 -17.55
C ALA A 190 15.93 36.58 -16.03
N VAL A 191 15.53 35.49 -15.37
CA VAL A 191 15.84 35.29 -13.94
C VAL A 191 17.02 34.34 -13.78
N ASP A 192 18.05 34.76 -13.10
CA ASP A 192 19.17 33.90 -12.70
C ASP A 192 18.66 32.83 -11.73
N LEU A 193 18.67 31.58 -12.14
CA LEU A 193 18.19 30.44 -11.34
C LEU A 193 19.12 30.11 -10.16
N GLY A 194 20.32 30.68 -10.11
CA GLY A 194 21.27 30.47 -9.00
C GLY A 194 21.11 31.49 -7.90
N THR A 195 20.75 32.72 -8.23
CA THR A 195 20.65 33.86 -7.28
C THR A 195 19.21 34.32 -7.05
N GLY A 196 18.30 34.00 -7.96
CA GLY A 196 16.91 34.47 -7.93
C GLY A 196 16.77 35.95 -8.34
N GLU A 197 17.80 36.57 -8.88
CA GLU A 197 17.76 37.96 -9.33
C GLU A 197 17.17 38.09 -10.75
N ILE A 198 16.36 39.12 -10.96
CA ILE A 198 15.83 39.48 -12.29
C ILE A 198 16.99 40.18 -13.04
N LEU A 199 17.39 39.55 -14.16
CA LEU A 199 18.39 40.14 -15.05
C LEU A 199 17.71 41.26 -15.86
N ASP A 200 18.03 42.51 -15.60
CA ASP A 200 17.55 43.66 -16.37
C ASP A 200 18.02 43.58 -17.84
N GLU A 201 17.11 43.80 -18.79
CA GLU A 201 17.45 43.93 -20.20
C GLU A 201 18.41 45.14 -20.41
N PRO A 202 19.42 45.00 -21.27
CA PRO A 202 20.21 46.16 -21.68
C PRO A 202 19.32 47.13 -22.44
N GLU A 203 19.33 48.41 -22.05
CA GLU A 203 18.65 49.49 -22.77
C GLU A 203 19.06 49.51 -24.22
N PRO A 204 18.11 49.67 -25.17
CA PRO A 204 18.41 49.77 -26.57
C PRO A 204 19.11 51.12 -26.84
N ARG A 205 20.28 51.06 -27.45
CA ARG A 205 21.01 52.24 -27.98
C ARG A 205 20.36 52.77 -29.24
#